data_c9ce6e25e104151c4ea08fda02031e92
#
_entry.id   c9ce6e25e104151c4ea08fda02031e92
#
_cell.length_a   1.000
_cell.length_b   1.000
_cell.length_c   1.000
_cell.angle_alpha   90.00
_cell.angle_beta   90.00
_cell.angle_gamma   90.00
#
_symmetry.space_group_name_H-M   'P 1'
#
loop_
_entity.id
_entity.type
_entity.pdbx_description
1 polymer ?
#
loop_
_entity_poly.entity_id
_entity_poly.type
_entity_poly.pdbx_seq_one_letter_code
_entity_poly.pdbx_strand_id
1 'polypeptide(L)' 'MIYKIIKQLKNSKMCLVCGTENPFGLNGRFYQTATDDIIGIFRAKDVHQGFPQRIHGGMIASILDEIIGRTQNIKD' A
#
# COMPACT_ATOMS: atom_id res chain seq x y z
N MET A 1 -9.12 4.07 -17.40
CA MET A 1 -7.91 3.29 -17.75
C MET A 1 -8.04 1.88 -17.18
N ILE A 2 -7.70 0.87 -17.96
CA ILE A 2 -7.80 -0.54 -17.53
C ILE A 2 -6.41 -1.11 -17.38
N TYR A 3 -6.12 -1.71 -16.20
CA TYR A 3 -4.85 -2.39 -15.93
C TYR A 3 -5.09 -3.89 -15.86
N LYS A 4 -4.23 -4.65 -16.52
CA LYS A 4 -4.26 -6.10 -16.41
C LYS A 4 -3.34 -6.52 -15.27
N ILE A 5 -3.92 -7.06 -14.20
CA ILE A 5 -3.18 -7.52 -13.03
C ILE A 5 -2.68 -8.94 -13.28
N ILE A 6 -1.37 -9.17 -13.10
CA ILE A 6 -0.77 -10.48 -13.29
C ILE A 6 -0.43 -11.18 -11.98
N LYS A 7 -0.24 -10.44 -10.88
CA LYS A 7 -0.07 -11.07 -9.57
C LYS A 7 -0.26 -10.08 -8.43
N GLN A 8 -0.63 -10.61 -7.27
CA GLN A 8 -0.65 -9.87 -6.01
C GLN A 8 0.70 -10.06 -5.31
N LEU A 9 1.27 -8.96 -4.81
CA LEU A 9 2.55 -9.00 -4.12
C LEU A 9 2.38 -9.44 -2.67
N LYS A 10 3.41 -10.07 -2.11
CA LYS A 10 3.39 -10.56 -0.73
C LYS A 10 3.46 -9.41 0.26
N ASN A 11 2.82 -9.60 1.42
CA ASN A 11 2.81 -8.65 2.52
C ASN A 11 3.45 -9.27 3.76
N SER A 12 4.12 -8.44 4.56
CA SER A 12 4.54 -8.82 5.91
C SER A 12 3.34 -8.73 6.85
N LYS A 13 3.24 -9.64 7.83
CA LYS A 13 2.04 -9.74 8.68
C LYS A 13 1.78 -8.47 9.50
N MET A 14 2.82 -7.84 10.01
CA MET A 14 2.70 -6.71 10.94
C MET A 14 3.10 -5.38 10.34
N CYS A 15 3.36 -5.31 9.04
CA CYS A 15 3.70 -4.04 8.39
C CYS A 15 2.57 -3.02 8.58
N LEU A 16 2.91 -1.79 8.94
CA LEU A 16 1.91 -0.74 9.15
C LEU A 16 1.10 -0.46 7.88
N VAL A 17 1.74 -0.53 6.71
CA VAL A 17 1.08 -0.23 5.44
C VAL A 17 0.34 -1.45 4.89
N CYS A 18 0.98 -2.62 4.87
CA CYS A 18 0.46 -3.78 4.15
C CYS A 18 0.14 -4.99 5.04
N GLY A 19 0.45 -4.94 6.34
CA GLY A 19 0.26 -6.09 7.22
C GLY A 19 -1.20 -6.37 7.53
N THR A 20 -1.65 -7.58 7.28
CA THR A 20 -3.04 -7.97 7.51
C THR A 20 -3.33 -8.24 8.98
N GLU A 21 -2.28 -8.43 9.81
CA GLU A 21 -2.42 -8.73 11.23
C GLU A 21 -2.12 -7.54 12.14
N ASN A 22 -1.77 -6.38 11.57
CA ASN A 22 -1.58 -5.17 12.36
C ASN A 22 -2.92 -4.43 12.50
N PRO A 23 -3.47 -4.33 13.73
CA PRO A 23 -4.79 -3.71 13.92
C PRO A 23 -4.82 -2.21 13.60
N PHE A 24 -3.65 -1.54 13.58
CA PHE A 24 -3.55 -0.14 13.23
C PHE A 24 -3.14 0.07 11.77
N GLY A 25 -2.94 -1.02 11.03
CA GLY A 25 -2.42 -0.97 9.68
C GLY A 25 -3.43 -0.49 8.66
N LEU A 26 -2.90 -0.02 7.52
CA LEU A 26 -3.68 0.39 6.37
C LEU A 26 -4.19 -0.80 5.56
N ASN A 27 -3.69 -1.99 5.85
CA ASN A 27 -4.05 -3.24 5.18
C ASN A 27 -3.95 -3.12 3.65
N GLY A 28 -2.87 -2.49 3.20
CA GLY A 28 -2.63 -2.26 1.79
C GLY A 28 -2.37 -3.54 1.04
N ARG A 29 -2.90 -3.62 -0.16
CA ARG A 29 -2.67 -4.74 -1.08
C ARG A 29 -2.05 -4.20 -2.34
N PHE A 30 -1.01 -4.86 -2.82
CA PHE A 30 -0.23 -4.38 -3.95
C PHE A 30 -0.23 -5.42 -5.05
N TYR A 31 -0.35 -4.94 -6.28
CA TYR A 31 -0.48 -5.79 -7.46
C TYR A 31 0.49 -5.34 -8.54
N GLN A 32 1.03 -6.31 -9.26
CA GLN A 32 1.84 -6.04 -10.44
C GLN A 32 0.98 -6.18 -11.69
N THR A 33 1.09 -5.22 -12.61
CA THR A 33 0.36 -5.26 -13.87
C THR A 33 1.21 -5.88 -14.99
N ALA A 34 0.58 -6.14 -16.13
CA ALA A 34 1.27 -6.67 -17.30
C ALA A 34 2.30 -5.69 -17.90
N THR A 35 2.22 -4.40 -17.55
CA THR A 35 3.16 -3.38 -17.99
C THR A 35 4.18 -3.01 -16.90
N ASP A 36 4.34 -3.88 -15.89
CA ASP A 36 5.26 -3.72 -14.76
C ASP A 36 4.98 -2.49 -13.88
N ASP A 37 3.75 -2.02 -13.90
CA ASP A 37 3.30 -1.00 -12.95
C ASP A 37 2.89 -1.66 -11.63
N ILE A 38 2.96 -0.90 -10.54
CA ILE A 38 2.47 -1.33 -9.23
C ILE A 38 1.22 -0.55 -8.89
N ILE A 39 0.16 -1.28 -8.51
CA ILE A 39 -1.08 -0.69 -8.03
C ILE A 39 -1.23 -1.05 -6.56
N GLY A 40 -1.38 -0.04 -5.72
CA GLY A 40 -1.67 -0.23 -4.30
C GLY A 40 -3.12 0.14 -4.00
N ILE A 41 -3.80 -0.70 -3.23
CA ILE A 41 -5.16 -0.45 -2.75
C ILE A 41 -5.13 -0.54 -1.24
N PHE A 42 -5.66 0.48 -0.57
CA PHE A 42 -5.69 0.53 0.88
C PHE A 42 -6.91 1.32 1.35
N ARG A 43 -7.27 1.11 2.62
CA ARG A 43 -8.39 1.82 3.23
C ARG A 43 -7.91 2.49 4.51
N ALA A 44 -8.05 3.82 4.56
CA ALA A 44 -7.77 4.58 5.77
C ALA A 44 -8.88 4.34 6.80
N LYS A 45 -8.47 4.27 8.08
CA LYS A 45 -9.38 4.16 9.22
C LYS A 45 -9.27 5.42 10.06
N ASP A 46 -10.14 5.57 11.06
CA ASP A 46 -10.12 6.74 11.95
C ASP A 46 -8.76 6.93 12.62
N VAL A 47 -8.06 5.85 12.94
CA VAL A 47 -6.72 5.93 13.55
C VAL A 47 -5.66 6.53 12.63
N HIS A 48 -5.96 6.67 11.33
CA HIS A 48 -5.02 7.22 10.36
C HIS A 48 -5.27 8.69 10.05
N GLN A 49 -6.26 9.33 10.68
CA GLN A 49 -6.57 10.71 10.36
C GLN A 49 -5.63 11.69 11.06
N GLY A 50 -5.34 12.80 10.37
CA GLY A 50 -4.72 13.97 10.97
C GLY A 50 -5.81 14.93 11.41
N PHE A 51 -6.26 15.82 10.53
CA PHE A 51 -7.48 16.58 10.75
C PHE A 51 -8.69 15.67 10.60
N PRO A 52 -9.83 16.00 11.22
CA PRO A 52 -11.05 15.19 11.06
C PRO A 52 -11.36 14.95 9.59
N GLN A 53 -11.66 13.68 9.26
CA GLN A 53 -12.01 13.22 7.92
C GLN A 53 -10.88 13.34 6.89
N ARG A 54 -9.61 13.51 7.35
CA ARG A 54 -8.46 13.56 6.46
C ARG A 54 -7.38 12.61 6.96
N ILE A 55 -6.77 11.88 6.03
CA ILE A 55 -5.66 11.00 6.37
C ILE A 55 -4.44 11.81 6.79
N HIS A 56 -3.72 11.34 7.80
CA HIS A 56 -2.50 12.00 8.28
C HIS A 56 -1.43 11.98 7.20
N GLY A 57 -0.72 13.13 7.02
CA GLY A 57 0.33 13.24 6.01
C GLY A 57 1.45 12.22 6.17
N GLY A 58 1.78 11.85 7.41
CA GLY A 58 2.76 10.80 7.67
C GLY A 58 2.32 9.44 7.14
N MET A 59 1.01 9.14 7.17
CA MET A 59 0.48 7.92 6.60
C MET A 59 0.59 7.92 5.07
N ILE A 60 0.32 9.07 4.44
CA ILE A 60 0.50 9.23 3.00
C ILE A 60 1.96 9.01 2.61
N ALA A 61 2.88 9.59 3.36
CA ALA A 61 4.32 9.39 3.11
C ALA A 61 4.73 7.93 3.25
N SER A 62 4.17 7.21 4.23
CA SER A 62 4.43 5.79 4.42
C SER A 62 3.96 4.96 3.24
N ILE A 63 2.78 5.29 2.69
CA ILE A 63 2.23 4.62 1.51
C ILE A 63 3.14 4.83 0.30
N LEU A 64 3.57 6.08 0.07
CA LEU A 64 4.45 6.40 -1.05
C LEU A 64 5.79 5.69 -0.93
N ASP A 65 6.35 5.62 0.27
CA ASP A 65 7.60 4.91 0.54
C ASP A 65 7.47 3.42 0.19
N GLU A 66 6.37 2.80 0.60
CA GLU A 66 6.10 1.38 0.34
C GLU A 66 6.00 1.11 -1.17
N ILE A 67 5.29 1.96 -1.90
CA ILE A 67 5.11 1.80 -3.35
C ILE A 67 6.46 1.93 -4.07
N ILE A 68 7.26 2.91 -3.69
CA ILE A 68 8.60 3.11 -4.28
C ILE A 68 9.47 1.87 -4.04
N GLY A 69 9.48 1.35 -2.82
CA GLY A 69 10.24 0.15 -2.49
C GLY A 69 9.83 -1.06 -3.30
N ARG A 70 8.52 -1.25 -3.48
CA ARG A 70 8.01 -2.40 -4.26
C ARG A 70 8.33 -2.26 -5.74
N THR A 71 8.33 -1.06 -6.28
CA THR A 71 8.73 -0.81 -7.67
C THR A 71 10.18 -1.19 -7.90
N GLN A 72 11.05 -0.90 -6.94
CA GLN A 72 12.46 -1.31 -6.99
C GLN A 72 12.61 -2.83 -6.98
N ASN A 73 11.86 -3.51 -6.12
CA ASN A 73 11.97 -4.96 -5.94
C ASN A 73 11.54 -5.74 -7.19
N ILE A 74 10.64 -5.21 -7.98
CA ILE A 74 10.18 -5.87 -9.20
C ILE A 74 11.31 -5.98 -10.23
N LYS A 75 12.21 -5.02 -10.26
CA LYS A 75 13.30 -4.96 -11.23
C LYS A 75 14.49 -5.83 -10.83
N ASP A 76 14.51 -6.24 -9.60
CA ASP A 76 15.57 -7.10 -9.06
C ASP A 76 15.16 -8.56 -9.21
#